data_1532a4dbe46b7519f5b7569ba006230b
#
_entry.id   1532a4dbe46b7519f5b7569ba006230b
#
_cell.length_a   1.000
_cell.length_b   1.000
_cell.length_c   1.000
_cell.angle_alpha   90.00
_cell.angle_beta   90.00
_cell.angle_gamma   90.00
#
_symmetry.space_group_name_H-M   'P 1'
#
loop_
_entity.id
_entity.type
_entity.pdbx_description
1 polymer ?
#
loop_
_entity_poly.entity_id
_entity_poly.type
_entity_poly.pdbx_seq_one_letter_code
_entity_poly.pdbx_strand_id
1 'polypeptide(L)'
;MRVIFNEELKAVADDLDRMAQDVRKAINGAGDALLNQNLEAAQAVIDGDIEIDALESSVIDQCVKLLAKQNPVATDLRVVVSTLRLAATFERMGDLARHIAEAARRTYPASPLPADAQPLFAEMQAFLDNVADQVVSMLTDRDTKTAEQIILNDEKLDALHKKTFELAQSEDWKGTNQQLIDVVLIGRFMERLGDHAVSAARRVMFIVSGFDPS
;
A
#
# COMPACT_ATOMS: atom_id res chain seq x y z
N MET A 1 11.64 32.95 -8.58
CA MET A 1 12.07 31.96 -7.58
C MET A 1 10.88 31.17 -7.03
N ARG A 2 9.87 31.79 -6.40
CA ARG A 2 8.70 31.07 -5.83
C ARG A 2 7.80 30.39 -6.88
N VAL A 3 7.69 30.91 -8.10
CA VAL A 3 6.92 30.29 -9.19
C VAL A 3 7.58 28.96 -9.60
N ILE A 4 8.89 28.95 -9.82
CA ILE A 4 9.66 27.73 -10.18
C ILE A 4 9.55 26.67 -9.08
N PHE A 5 9.67 27.09 -7.81
CA PHE A 5 9.49 26.18 -6.67
C PHE A 5 8.11 25.51 -6.67
N ASN A 6 7.05 26.29 -6.89
CA ASN A 6 5.68 25.75 -6.92
C ASN A 6 5.46 24.81 -8.11
N GLU A 7 6.06 25.08 -9.27
CA GLU A 7 6.00 24.19 -10.44
C GLU A 7 6.74 22.87 -10.18
N GLU A 8 7.96 22.94 -9.61
CA GLU A 8 8.73 21.77 -9.23
C GLU A 8 8.01 20.95 -8.15
N LEU A 9 7.43 21.60 -7.14
CA LEU A 9 6.67 20.93 -6.07
C LEU A 9 5.39 20.27 -6.61
N LYS A 10 4.74 20.89 -7.61
CA LYS A 10 3.58 20.29 -8.27
C LYS A 10 3.96 19.04 -9.05
N ALA A 11 5.07 19.06 -9.79
CA ALA A 11 5.54 17.88 -10.52
C ALA A 11 5.80 16.68 -9.58
N VAL A 12 6.40 16.96 -8.41
CA VAL A 12 6.59 15.93 -7.37
C VAL A 12 5.25 15.39 -6.85
N ALA A 13 4.26 16.26 -6.64
CA ALA A 13 2.93 15.84 -6.21
C ALA A 13 2.23 15.00 -7.28
N ASP A 14 2.33 15.37 -8.56
CA ASP A 14 1.75 14.62 -9.68
C ASP A 14 2.39 13.20 -9.79
N ASP A 15 3.70 13.06 -9.57
CA ASP A 15 4.38 11.76 -9.55
C ASP A 15 3.95 10.92 -8.33
N LEU A 16 3.78 11.53 -7.17
CA LEU A 16 3.30 10.85 -5.97
C LEU A 16 1.85 10.36 -6.13
N ASP A 17 0.98 11.16 -6.76
CA ASP A 17 -0.40 10.76 -7.07
C ASP A 17 -0.43 9.55 -8.05
N ARG A 18 0.44 9.54 -9.06
CA ARG A 18 0.59 8.39 -9.97
C ARG A 18 1.03 7.14 -9.21
N MET A 19 2.03 7.28 -8.33
CA MET A 19 2.54 6.19 -7.51
C MET A 19 1.42 5.59 -6.64
N ALA A 20 0.58 6.42 -5.99
CA ALA A 20 -0.56 5.95 -5.21
C ALA A 20 -1.59 5.18 -6.07
N GLN A 21 -1.85 5.64 -7.30
CA GLN A 21 -2.74 4.95 -8.24
C GLN A 21 -2.17 3.62 -8.70
N ASP A 22 -0.87 3.52 -8.94
CA ASP A 22 -0.23 2.28 -9.36
C ASP A 22 -0.18 1.27 -8.20
N VAL A 23 0.05 1.71 -6.98
CA VAL A 23 -0.09 0.88 -5.76
C VAL A 23 -1.52 0.37 -5.60
N ARG A 24 -2.55 1.20 -5.81
CA ARG A 24 -3.95 0.76 -5.80
C ARG A 24 -4.21 -0.35 -6.83
N LYS A 25 -3.71 -0.18 -8.07
CA LYS A 25 -3.83 -1.21 -9.12
C LYS A 25 -3.12 -2.49 -8.71
N ALA A 26 -1.93 -2.38 -8.09
CA ALA A 26 -1.17 -3.52 -7.61
C ALA A 26 -1.92 -4.29 -6.51
N ILE A 27 -2.53 -3.59 -5.53
CA ILE A 27 -3.34 -4.21 -4.47
C ILE A 27 -4.54 -4.95 -5.06
N ASN A 28 -5.31 -4.31 -5.94
CA ASN A 28 -6.49 -4.90 -6.57
C ASN A 28 -6.09 -6.10 -7.45
N GLY A 29 -5.02 -5.98 -8.24
CA GLY A 29 -4.51 -7.05 -9.09
C GLY A 29 -3.97 -8.24 -8.28
N ALA A 30 -3.29 -7.99 -7.16
CA ALA A 30 -2.82 -9.04 -6.27
C ALA A 30 -3.97 -9.80 -5.63
N GLY A 31 -5.04 -9.11 -5.24
CA GLY A 31 -6.27 -9.71 -4.75
C GLY A 31 -6.98 -10.58 -5.79
N ASP A 32 -7.08 -10.10 -7.03
CA ASP A 32 -7.66 -10.87 -8.14
C ASP A 32 -6.81 -12.12 -8.43
N ALA A 33 -5.48 -11.98 -8.48
CA ALA A 33 -4.57 -13.10 -8.64
C ALA A 33 -4.73 -14.16 -7.53
N LEU A 34 -4.84 -13.71 -6.28
CA LEU A 34 -4.95 -14.58 -5.10
C LEU A 34 -6.28 -15.35 -5.06
N LEU A 35 -7.39 -14.62 -5.22
CA LEU A 35 -8.73 -15.17 -4.99
C LEU A 35 -9.30 -15.90 -6.22
N ASN A 36 -8.96 -15.44 -7.44
CA ASN A 36 -9.50 -15.96 -8.68
C ASN A 36 -8.48 -16.79 -9.48
N GLN A 37 -7.27 -17.01 -8.95
CA GLN A 37 -6.16 -17.70 -9.63
C GLN A 37 -5.85 -17.05 -11.00
N ASN A 38 -5.95 -15.71 -11.07
CA ASN A 38 -5.71 -14.96 -12.29
C ASN A 38 -4.20 -14.77 -12.52
N LEU A 39 -3.61 -15.63 -13.38
CA LEU A 39 -2.18 -15.59 -13.69
C LEU A 39 -1.77 -14.29 -14.40
N GLU A 40 -2.63 -13.75 -15.28
CA GLU A 40 -2.36 -12.50 -16.00
C GLU A 40 -2.30 -11.31 -15.02
N ALA A 41 -3.23 -11.25 -14.07
CA ALA A 41 -3.22 -10.25 -13.02
C ALA A 41 -1.96 -10.37 -12.14
N ALA A 42 -1.58 -11.60 -11.76
CA ALA A 42 -0.35 -11.83 -11.01
C ALA A 42 0.88 -11.29 -11.74
N GLN A 43 1.01 -11.62 -13.04
CA GLN A 43 2.14 -11.18 -13.84
C GLN A 43 2.14 -9.66 -14.02
N ALA A 44 0.97 -9.05 -14.26
CA ALA A 44 0.85 -7.59 -14.40
C ALA A 44 1.29 -6.84 -13.14
N VAL A 45 0.95 -7.36 -11.95
CA VAL A 45 1.39 -6.76 -10.67
C VAL A 45 2.92 -6.87 -10.51
N ILE A 46 3.48 -8.05 -10.80
CA ILE A 46 4.93 -8.28 -10.68
C ILE A 46 5.73 -7.40 -11.65
N ASP A 47 5.28 -7.27 -12.88
CA ASP A 47 5.95 -6.45 -13.89
C ASP A 47 5.77 -4.95 -13.62
N GLY A 48 4.62 -4.54 -13.06
CA GLY A 48 4.31 -3.16 -12.74
C GLY A 48 5.06 -2.60 -11.54
N ASP A 49 5.63 -3.43 -10.70
CA ASP A 49 6.41 -3.03 -9.52
C ASP A 49 7.63 -2.18 -9.90
N ILE A 50 8.27 -2.47 -11.03
CA ILE A 50 9.39 -1.70 -11.57
C ILE A 50 9.03 -0.23 -11.82
N GLU A 51 7.78 0.05 -12.19
CA GLU A 51 7.29 1.42 -12.42
C GLU A 51 7.11 2.16 -11.08
N ILE A 52 6.68 1.46 -10.03
CA ILE A 52 6.56 2.02 -8.66
C ILE A 52 7.95 2.39 -8.12
N ASP A 53 8.94 1.51 -8.29
CA ASP A 53 10.34 1.76 -7.90
C ASP A 53 10.94 2.96 -8.66
N ALA A 54 10.66 3.04 -9.96
CA ALA A 54 11.12 4.16 -10.78
C ALA A 54 10.50 5.50 -10.35
N LEU A 55 9.21 5.50 -9.98
CA LEU A 55 8.53 6.67 -9.46
C LEU A 55 9.07 7.07 -8.08
N GLU A 56 9.34 6.13 -7.19
CA GLU A 56 10.00 6.43 -5.90
C GLU A 56 11.32 7.14 -6.13
N SER A 57 12.18 6.56 -6.95
CA SER A 57 13.49 7.13 -7.29
C SER A 57 13.36 8.54 -7.87
N SER A 58 12.40 8.76 -8.77
CA SER A 58 12.10 10.07 -9.36
C SER A 58 11.68 11.10 -8.31
N VAL A 59 10.74 10.74 -7.43
CA VAL A 59 10.27 11.60 -6.33
C VAL A 59 11.40 11.97 -5.38
N ILE A 60 12.25 11.01 -5.02
CA ILE A 60 13.41 11.24 -4.16
C ILE A 60 14.36 12.25 -4.81
N ASP A 61 14.74 12.04 -6.08
CA ASP A 61 15.63 12.93 -6.81
C ASP A 61 15.09 14.35 -6.93
N GLN A 62 13.80 14.50 -7.22
CA GLN A 62 13.14 15.79 -7.29
C GLN A 62 13.13 16.50 -5.93
N CYS A 63 12.78 15.79 -4.85
CA CYS A 63 12.80 16.32 -3.49
C CYS A 63 14.19 16.78 -3.06
N VAL A 64 15.24 15.98 -3.35
CA VAL A 64 16.63 16.35 -3.06
C VAL A 64 17.05 17.61 -3.81
N LYS A 65 16.66 17.72 -5.08
CA LYS A 65 16.91 18.95 -5.88
C LYS A 65 16.20 20.17 -5.32
N LEU A 66 14.95 20.03 -4.87
CA LEU A 66 14.19 21.08 -4.21
C LEU A 66 14.88 21.56 -2.92
N LEU A 67 15.30 20.61 -2.07
CA LEU A 67 16.03 20.95 -0.84
C LEU A 67 17.34 21.69 -1.11
N ALA A 68 18.12 21.19 -2.08
CA ALA A 68 19.44 21.76 -2.41
C ALA A 68 19.36 23.17 -3.04
N LYS A 69 18.37 23.39 -3.93
CA LYS A 69 18.30 24.65 -4.72
C LYS A 69 17.49 25.75 -4.05
N GLN A 70 16.43 25.38 -3.34
CA GLN A 70 15.41 26.32 -2.88
C GLN A 70 15.45 26.62 -1.38
N ASN A 71 16.17 25.77 -0.60
CA ASN A 71 16.28 25.87 0.86
C ASN A 71 14.90 26.12 1.54
N PRO A 72 13.91 25.21 1.31
CA PRO A 72 12.55 25.41 1.80
C PRO A 72 12.52 25.45 3.33
N VAL A 73 11.58 26.22 3.90
CA VAL A 73 11.43 26.40 5.36
C VAL A 73 9.99 26.14 5.79
N ALA A 74 9.80 25.86 7.05
CA ALA A 74 8.49 25.67 7.69
C ALA A 74 7.56 24.72 6.89
N THR A 75 6.46 25.21 6.36
CA THR A 75 5.47 24.41 5.64
C THR A 75 6.03 23.76 4.38
N ASP A 76 6.83 24.48 3.60
CA ASP A 76 7.42 23.94 2.36
C ASP A 76 8.39 22.78 2.67
N LEU A 77 9.22 22.93 3.70
CA LEU A 77 10.11 21.86 4.16
C LEU A 77 9.31 20.65 4.65
N ARG A 78 8.23 20.89 5.42
CA ARG A 78 7.35 19.82 5.91
C ARG A 78 6.74 19.01 4.76
N VAL A 79 6.26 19.69 3.72
CA VAL A 79 5.71 19.04 2.53
C VAL A 79 6.77 18.17 1.86
N VAL A 80 7.95 18.70 1.55
CA VAL A 80 9.02 17.96 0.87
C VAL A 80 9.45 16.72 1.67
N VAL A 81 9.68 16.87 2.98
CA VAL A 81 10.08 15.73 3.85
C VAL A 81 8.96 14.69 3.97
N SER A 82 7.71 15.13 4.03
CA SER A 82 6.57 14.20 4.07
C SER A 82 6.40 13.46 2.74
N THR A 83 6.64 14.11 1.62
CA THR A 83 6.59 13.49 0.29
C THR A 83 7.64 12.37 0.15
N LEU A 84 8.88 12.61 0.61
CA LEU A 84 9.91 11.55 0.65
C LEU A 84 9.46 10.31 1.43
N ARG A 85 8.80 10.53 2.57
CA ARG A 85 8.30 9.42 3.40
C ARG A 85 7.10 8.72 2.76
N LEU A 86 6.21 9.46 2.09
CA LEU A 86 5.08 8.89 1.36
C LEU A 86 5.55 8.01 0.20
N ALA A 87 6.55 8.47 -0.57
CA ALA A 87 7.12 7.69 -1.66
C ALA A 87 7.67 6.34 -1.16
N ALA A 88 8.48 6.34 -0.10
CA ALA A 88 8.98 5.11 0.51
C ALA A 88 7.85 4.22 1.08
N THR A 89 6.77 4.81 1.61
CA THR A 89 5.61 4.06 2.09
C THR A 89 4.88 3.37 0.93
N PHE A 90 4.71 4.05 -0.20
CA PHE A 90 4.02 3.52 -1.37
C PHE A 90 4.86 2.43 -2.08
N GLU A 91 6.18 2.58 -2.15
CA GLU A 91 7.07 1.52 -2.63
C GLU A 91 6.88 0.25 -1.78
N ARG A 92 6.86 0.36 -0.43
CA ARG A 92 6.61 -0.79 0.43
C ARG A 92 5.23 -1.42 0.22
N MET A 93 4.21 -0.63 -0.09
CA MET A 93 2.89 -1.17 -0.42
C MET A 93 2.91 -1.92 -1.77
N GLY A 94 3.63 -1.41 -2.76
CA GLY A 94 3.88 -2.10 -4.03
C GLY A 94 4.57 -3.45 -3.83
N ASP A 95 5.68 -3.47 -3.10
CA ASP A 95 6.42 -4.67 -2.73
C ASP A 95 5.51 -5.75 -2.07
N LEU A 96 4.67 -5.35 -1.11
CA LEU A 96 3.76 -6.27 -0.43
C LEU A 96 2.70 -6.84 -1.37
N ALA A 97 2.13 -6.03 -2.26
CA ALA A 97 1.19 -6.48 -3.29
C ALA A 97 1.89 -7.45 -4.27
N ARG A 98 3.12 -7.16 -4.69
CA ARG A 98 3.95 -8.06 -5.52
C ARG A 98 4.18 -9.41 -4.84
N HIS A 99 4.50 -9.44 -3.54
CA HIS A 99 4.70 -10.69 -2.82
C HIS A 99 3.43 -11.57 -2.77
N ILE A 100 2.25 -10.95 -2.65
CA ILE A 100 0.96 -11.66 -2.73
C ILE A 100 0.77 -12.23 -4.14
N ALA A 101 1.02 -11.44 -5.19
CA ALA A 101 0.93 -11.87 -6.58
C ALA A 101 1.92 -13.00 -6.92
N GLU A 102 3.15 -12.94 -6.40
CA GLU A 102 4.16 -13.99 -6.54
C GLU A 102 3.70 -15.31 -5.90
N ALA A 103 3.04 -15.26 -4.73
CA ALA A 103 2.49 -16.45 -4.10
C ALA A 103 1.39 -17.08 -4.96
N ALA A 104 0.48 -16.29 -5.51
CA ALA A 104 -0.56 -16.74 -6.43
C ALA A 104 0.04 -17.36 -7.71
N ARG A 105 1.02 -16.69 -8.34
CA ARG A 105 1.70 -17.19 -9.55
C ARG A 105 2.42 -18.49 -9.31
N ARG A 106 3.13 -18.63 -8.17
CA ARG A 106 3.92 -19.82 -7.83
C ARG A 106 3.07 -21.07 -7.74
N THR A 107 1.84 -20.96 -7.24
CA THR A 107 0.96 -22.11 -7.02
C THR A 107 0.03 -22.41 -8.19
N TYR A 108 -0.05 -21.53 -9.18
CA TYR A 108 -0.93 -21.71 -10.34
C TYR A 108 -0.73 -23.08 -11.02
N PRO A 109 -1.80 -23.79 -11.43
CA PRO A 109 -3.22 -23.39 -11.40
C PRO A 109 -3.94 -23.63 -10.05
N ALA A 110 -3.27 -24.16 -9.05
CA ALA A 110 -3.85 -24.32 -7.71
C ALA A 110 -3.86 -22.95 -6.95
N SER A 111 -4.70 -22.87 -5.91
CA SER A 111 -4.71 -21.73 -5.01
C SER A 111 -3.64 -21.88 -3.91
N PRO A 112 -2.94 -20.79 -3.52
CA PRO A 112 -2.11 -20.80 -2.33
C PRO A 112 -2.93 -20.90 -1.04
N LEU A 113 -4.24 -20.67 -1.11
CA LEU A 113 -5.16 -20.73 0.01
C LEU A 113 -6.00 -22.01 -0.04
N PRO A 114 -6.19 -22.73 1.08
CA PRO A 114 -7.18 -23.79 1.14
C PRO A 114 -8.61 -23.20 1.07
N ALA A 115 -9.59 -24.04 0.72
CA ALA A 115 -10.95 -23.58 0.46
C ALA A 115 -11.61 -22.91 1.67
N ASP A 116 -11.28 -23.33 2.88
CA ASP A 116 -11.79 -22.77 4.13
C ASP A 116 -11.16 -21.41 4.50
N ALA A 117 -10.00 -21.08 3.96
CA ALA A 117 -9.37 -19.77 4.12
C ALA A 117 -9.93 -18.70 3.13
N GLN A 118 -10.46 -19.12 1.98
CA GLN A 118 -10.91 -18.21 0.92
C GLN A 118 -11.86 -17.08 1.41
N PRO A 119 -12.90 -17.35 2.23
CA PRO A 119 -13.80 -16.30 2.68
C PRO A 119 -13.10 -15.24 3.54
N LEU A 120 -12.17 -15.65 4.41
CA LEU A 120 -11.40 -14.74 5.26
C LEU A 120 -10.52 -13.81 4.44
N PHE A 121 -9.79 -14.36 3.45
CA PHE A 121 -8.94 -13.56 2.59
C PHE A 121 -9.73 -12.66 1.62
N ALA A 122 -10.93 -13.08 1.21
CA ALA A 122 -11.84 -12.22 0.46
C ALA A 122 -12.31 -11.01 1.28
N GLU A 123 -12.58 -11.19 2.59
CA GLU A 123 -12.93 -10.09 3.51
C GLU A 123 -11.75 -9.14 3.71
N MET A 124 -10.52 -9.66 3.89
CA MET A 124 -9.30 -8.86 3.99
C MET A 124 -9.06 -8.06 2.70
N GLN A 125 -9.24 -8.70 1.53
CA GLN A 125 -9.05 -8.02 0.24
C GLN A 125 -10.07 -6.90 0.03
N ALA A 126 -11.34 -7.14 0.30
CA ALA A 126 -12.38 -6.11 0.19
C ALA A 126 -12.09 -4.90 1.10
N PHE A 127 -11.51 -5.13 2.27
CA PHE A 127 -11.05 -4.05 3.15
C PHE A 127 -9.89 -3.28 2.51
N LEU A 128 -8.88 -3.97 1.98
CA LEU A 128 -7.71 -3.34 1.35
C LEU A 128 -8.07 -2.59 0.06
N ASP A 129 -8.99 -3.08 -0.75
CA ASP A 129 -9.49 -2.38 -1.94
C ASP A 129 -10.10 -1.02 -1.53
N ASN A 130 -10.92 -1.00 -0.49
CA ASN A 130 -11.50 0.24 0.03
C ASN A 130 -10.43 1.18 0.58
N VAL A 131 -9.47 0.67 1.34
CA VAL A 131 -8.35 1.47 1.89
C VAL A 131 -7.49 2.04 0.75
N ALA A 132 -7.21 1.27 -0.29
CA ALA A 132 -6.43 1.74 -1.45
C ALA A 132 -7.15 2.90 -2.19
N ASP A 133 -8.47 2.81 -2.38
CA ASP A 133 -9.27 3.91 -2.92
C ASP A 133 -9.25 5.14 -2.02
N GLN A 134 -9.36 4.95 -0.71
CA GLN A 134 -9.28 6.03 0.27
C GLN A 134 -7.89 6.70 0.28
N VAL A 135 -6.79 5.95 0.13
CA VAL A 135 -5.44 6.51 0.06
C VAL A 135 -5.29 7.42 -1.17
N VAL A 136 -5.78 7.01 -2.34
CA VAL A 136 -5.76 7.85 -3.54
C VAL A 136 -6.57 9.13 -3.34
N SER A 137 -7.83 9.01 -2.88
CA SER A 137 -8.71 10.16 -2.65
C SER A 137 -8.13 11.13 -1.61
N MET A 138 -7.67 10.60 -0.48
CA MET A 138 -7.04 11.38 0.59
C MET A 138 -5.83 12.19 0.10
N LEU A 139 -4.99 11.59 -0.76
CA LEU A 139 -3.79 12.23 -1.28
C LEU A 139 -4.14 13.36 -2.25
N THR A 140 -5.02 13.08 -3.21
CA THR A 140 -5.44 14.04 -4.25
C THR A 140 -6.17 15.25 -3.65
N ASP A 141 -7.09 15.01 -2.72
CA ASP A 141 -7.94 16.06 -2.14
C ASP A 141 -7.36 16.65 -0.84
N ARG A 142 -6.27 16.09 -0.32
CA ARG A 142 -5.71 16.41 1.01
C ARG A 142 -6.76 16.30 2.12
N ASP A 143 -7.61 15.27 2.01
CA ASP A 143 -8.75 15.06 2.89
C ASP A 143 -8.34 14.40 4.21
N THR A 144 -8.25 15.19 5.26
CA THR A 144 -7.93 14.71 6.61
C THR A 144 -9.01 13.85 7.23
N LYS A 145 -10.28 13.97 6.81
CA LYS A 145 -11.37 13.13 7.33
C LYS A 145 -11.23 11.71 6.83
N THR A 146 -10.92 11.54 5.55
CA THR A 146 -10.59 10.22 4.99
C THR A 146 -9.34 9.64 5.65
N ALA A 147 -8.31 10.46 5.92
CA ALA A 147 -7.14 10.04 6.68
C ALA A 147 -7.50 9.52 8.09
N GLU A 148 -8.34 10.23 8.82
CA GLU A 148 -8.84 9.79 10.14
C GLU A 148 -9.61 8.46 10.04
N GLN A 149 -10.42 8.27 9.01
CA GLN A 149 -11.16 7.01 8.79
C GLN A 149 -10.24 5.83 8.54
N ILE A 150 -9.17 6.00 7.76
CA ILE A 150 -8.16 4.96 7.54
C ILE A 150 -7.56 4.54 8.89
N ILE A 151 -7.12 5.50 9.70
CA ILE A 151 -6.51 5.24 11.00
C ILE A 151 -7.47 4.52 11.96
N LEU A 152 -8.72 4.96 12.04
CA LEU A 152 -9.71 4.40 12.95
C LEU A 152 -10.19 3.00 12.56
N ASN A 153 -10.12 2.64 11.27
CA ASN A 153 -10.60 1.35 10.79
C ASN A 153 -9.53 0.24 10.80
N ASP A 154 -8.29 0.56 11.10
CA ASP A 154 -7.15 -0.37 11.04
C ASP A 154 -7.35 -1.62 11.92
N GLU A 155 -7.92 -1.45 13.11
CA GLU A 155 -8.25 -2.56 14.04
C GLU A 155 -9.10 -3.68 13.39
N LYS A 156 -9.84 -3.37 12.31
CA LYS A 156 -10.63 -4.39 11.60
C LYS A 156 -9.74 -5.36 10.84
N LEU A 157 -8.71 -4.84 10.17
CA LEU A 157 -7.76 -5.67 9.44
C LEU A 157 -6.90 -6.49 10.41
N ASP A 158 -6.49 -5.92 11.53
CA ASP A 158 -5.79 -6.62 12.59
C ASP A 158 -6.60 -7.80 13.14
N ALA A 159 -7.90 -7.59 13.36
CA ALA A 159 -8.81 -8.64 13.80
C ALA A 159 -8.94 -9.76 12.76
N LEU A 160 -8.97 -9.44 11.45
CA LEU A 160 -8.98 -10.42 10.37
C LEU A 160 -7.64 -11.17 10.30
N HIS A 161 -6.54 -10.47 10.41
CA HIS A 161 -5.20 -11.08 10.44
C HIS A 161 -5.06 -12.05 11.62
N LYS A 162 -5.57 -11.71 12.81
CA LYS A 162 -5.59 -12.65 13.93
C LYS A 162 -6.30 -13.97 13.59
N LYS A 163 -7.41 -13.91 12.85
CA LYS A 163 -8.14 -15.10 12.42
C LYS A 163 -7.31 -15.98 11.47
N THR A 164 -6.34 -15.44 10.73
CA THR A 164 -5.44 -16.26 9.89
C THR A 164 -4.57 -17.20 10.74
N PHE A 165 -4.10 -16.72 11.91
CA PHE A 165 -3.36 -17.58 12.85
C PHE A 165 -4.27 -18.59 13.53
N GLU A 166 -5.49 -18.20 13.92
CA GLU A 166 -6.47 -19.12 14.51
C GLU A 166 -6.78 -20.27 13.53
N LEU A 167 -6.96 -19.95 12.25
CA LEU A 167 -7.16 -20.93 11.19
C LEU A 167 -5.93 -21.85 11.01
N ALA A 168 -4.74 -21.25 10.94
CA ALA A 168 -3.49 -21.97 10.74
C ALA A 168 -3.14 -22.90 11.92
N GLN A 169 -3.59 -22.60 13.14
CA GLN A 169 -3.37 -23.40 14.34
C GLN A 169 -4.52 -24.36 14.65
N SER A 170 -5.56 -24.40 13.80
CA SER A 170 -6.70 -25.27 14.02
C SER A 170 -6.32 -26.76 13.89
N GLU A 171 -6.81 -27.58 14.80
CA GLU A 171 -6.70 -29.06 14.69
C GLU A 171 -7.44 -29.59 13.45
N ASP A 172 -8.43 -28.84 12.94
CA ASP A 172 -9.19 -29.16 11.73
C ASP A 172 -8.52 -28.67 10.43
N TRP A 173 -7.26 -28.21 10.48
CA TRP A 173 -6.55 -27.75 9.30
C TRP A 173 -6.53 -28.79 8.18
N LYS A 174 -7.04 -28.44 7.00
CA LYS A 174 -7.18 -29.32 5.83
C LYS A 174 -6.24 -28.97 4.67
N GLY A 175 -5.51 -27.87 4.80
CA GLY A 175 -4.56 -27.46 3.78
C GLY A 175 -3.25 -28.24 3.83
N THR A 176 -2.44 -28.09 2.79
CA THR A 176 -1.07 -28.60 2.75
C THR A 176 -0.16 -27.76 3.65
N ASN A 177 1.06 -28.25 3.95
CA ASN A 177 2.07 -27.50 4.68
C ASN A 177 2.47 -26.22 3.92
N GLN A 178 2.48 -26.22 2.58
CA GLN A 178 2.74 -25.03 1.79
C GLN A 178 1.62 -23.99 1.96
N GLN A 179 0.37 -24.42 1.91
CA GLN A 179 -0.77 -23.53 2.15
C GLN A 179 -0.80 -22.97 3.58
N LEU A 180 -0.31 -23.72 4.57
CA LEU A 180 -0.16 -23.22 5.94
C LEU A 180 0.81 -22.01 5.96
N ILE A 181 1.97 -22.17 5.31
CA ILE A 181 2.97 -21.11 5.21
C ILE A 181 2.38 -19.93 4.44
N ASP A 182 1.70 -20.18 3.33
CA ASP A 182 1.13 -19.14 2.48
C ASP A 182 0.02 -18.33 3.20
N VAL A 183 -0.87 -19.01 3.95
CA VAL A 183 -1.91 -18.35 4.76
C VAL A 183 -1.29 -17.38 5.77
N VAL A 184 -0.23 -17.79 6.47
CA VAL A 184 0.44 -16.96 7.47
C VAL A 184 1.17 -15.77 6.81
N LEU A 185 1.92 -16.03 5.73
CA LEU A 185 2.69 -14.98 5.05
C LEU A 185 1.79 -13.98 4.33
N ILE A 186 0.81 -14.46 3.55
CA ILE A 186 -0.11 -13.59 2.82
C ILE A 186 -0.96 -12.77 3.81
N GLY A 187 -1.45 -13.39 4.89
CA GLY A 187 -2.14 -12.67 5.96
C GLY A 187 -1.30 -11.54 6.54
N ARG A 188 0.00 -11.79 6.78
CA ARG A 188 0.93 -10.76 7.26
C ARG A 188 1.21 -9.67 6.22
N PHE A 189 1.31 -10.02 4.93
CA PHE A 189 1.49 -9.02 3.88
C PHE A 189 0.26 -8.10 3.77
N MET A 190 -0.94 -8.66 3.86
CA MET A 190 -2.19 -7.89 3.81
C MET A 190 -2.33 -6.96 5.02
N GLU A 191 -2.03 -7.43 6.22
CA GLU A 191 -2.05 -6.58 7.43
C GLU A 191 -1.02 -5.44 7.29
N ARG A 192 0.19 -5.71 6.84
CA ARG A 192 1.20 -4.66 6.64
C ARG A 192 0.81 -3.65 5.56
N LEU A 193 0.03 -4.01 4.57
CA LEU A 193 -0.56 -3.04 3.64
C LEU A 193 -1.45 -2.03 4.37
N GLY A 194 -2.26 -2.47 5.34
CA GLY A 194 -3.03 -1.60 6.22
C GLY A 194 -2.14 -0.68 7.06
N ASP A 195 -1.12 -1.23 7.72
CA ASP A 195 -0.13 -0.46 8.51
C ASP A 195 0.49 0.69 7.69
N HIS A 196 0.87 0.39 6.44
CA HIS A 196 1.44 1.40 5.53
C HIS A 196 0.40 2.44 5.10
N ALA A 197 -0.85 2.05 4.88
CA ALA A 197 -1.93 2.99 4.60
C ALA A 197 -2.19 3.94 5.78
N VAL A 198 -2.16 3.44 7.02
CA VAL A 198 -2.23 4.25 8.25
C VAL A 198 -1.03 5.21 8.32
N SER A 199 0.17 4.74 8.00
CA SER A 199 1.37 5.57 7.96
C SER A 199 1.24 6.70 6.93
N ALA A 200 0.69 6.42 5.75
CA ALA A 200 0.40 7.42 4.72
C ALA A 200 -0.66 8.42 5.21
N ALA A 201 -1.73 7.96 5.84
CA ALA A 201 -2.79 8.81 6.38
C ALA A 201 -2.27 9.80 7.43
N ARG A 202 -1.47 9.31 8.40
CA ARG A 202 -0.80 10.17 9.39
C ARG A 202 0.09 11.23 8.72
N ARG A 203 0.77 10.86 7.64
CA ARG A 203 1.65 11.78 6.92
C ARG A 203 0.88 12.88 6.18
N VAL A 204 -0.28 12.55 5.58
CA VAL A 204 -1.16 13.56 4.97
C VAL A 204 -1.73 14.50 6.04
N MET A 205 -2.16 13.99 7.19
CA MET A 205 -2.59 14.81 8.31
C MET A 205 -1.49 15.78 8.76
N PHE A 206 -0.25 15.29 8.86
CA PHE A 206 0.91 16.13 9.23
C PHE A 206 1.18 17.21 8.17
N ILE A 207 1.05 16.92 6.88
CA ILE A 207 1.18 17.94 5.82
C ILE A 207 0.18 19.07 6.02
N VAL A 208 -1.07 18.75 6.29
CA VAL A 208 -2.16 19.73 6.38
C VAL A 208 -2.14 20.49 7.71
N SER A 209 -2.07 19.78 8.83
CA SER A 209 -2.23 20.38 10.16
C SER A 209 -0.91 20.89 10.77
N GLY A 210 0.22 20.31 10.38
CA GLY A 210 1.52 20.51 11.05
C GLY A 210 1.69 19.74 12.35
N PHE A 211 0.69 18.97 12.75
CA PHE A 211 0.72 18.12 13.92
C PHE A 211 0.96 16.66 13.48
N ASP A 212 1.96 16.00 14.07
CA ASP A 212 2.20 14.56 13.84
C ASP A 212 1.31 13.76 14.79
N PRO A 213 0.33 13.01 14.28
CA PRO A 213 -0.57 12.21 15.10
C PRO A 213 0.05 10.86 15.52
N SER A 214 1.34 10.86 15.88
CA SER A 214 2.08 9.68 16.35
C SER A 214 1.48 9.07 17.63
#